data_affac2c2cd63f78037c97d1b038d8f98
#
_entry.id   affac2c2cd63f78037c97d1b038d8f98
#
_cell.length_a   1.000
_cell.length_b   1.000
_cell.length_c   1.000
_cell.angle_alpha   90.00
_cell.angle_beta   90.00
_cell.angle_gamma   90.00
#
_symmetry.space_group_name_H-M   'P 1'
#
loop_
_entity.id
_entity.type
_entity.pdbx_description
1 polymer ?
#
loop_
_entity_poly.entity_id
_entity_poly.type
_entity_poly.pdbx_seq_one_letter_code
_entity_poly.pdbx_strand_id
1 'polypeptide(L)'
;MGEKGIRVEFAGAGRPPRMFRPGEFPRPLSPREAETLRFMLSPQDPRLDSLREQAEVAHVRGVCHCGCATIDLAVDRDRASQASALSSPVIETRTPQFDPANGPFELILHLADGWLKELEIVYYANDPPPEFP
;
A
#
# COMPACT_ATOMS: atom_id res chain seq x y z
N MET A 1 -7.95 17.80 0.17
CA MET A 1 -7.83 17.21 -0.03
C MET A 1 -8.42 16.40 -0.19
N GLY A 2 -9.10 16.00 0.14
CA GLY A 2 -9.76 15.05 -0.20
C GLY A 2 -9.12 14.20 -1.04
N GLU A 3 -8.22 14.64 -1.49
CA GLU A 3 -7.62 13.86 -2.36
C GLU A 3 -6.63 13.06 -1.76
N LYS A 4 -6.72 12.71 -0.54
CA LYS A 4 -5.68 11.98 0.06
C LYS A 4 -5.26 10.78 -0.71
N GLY A 5 -6.11 9.88 -1.03
CA GLY A 5 -5.72 8.74 -1.80
C GLY A 5 -5.41 9.08 -3.22
N ILE A 6 -6.01 10.13 -3.68
CA ILE A 6 -5.87 10.45 -5.05
C ILE A 6 -4.70 11.31 -5.34
N ARG A 7 -4.13 11.89 -4.36
CA ARG A 7 -3.04 12.76 -4.61
C ARG A 7 -1.85 12.06 -5.21
N VAL A 8 -2.02 10.79 -5.47
CA VAL A 8 -0.99 10.06 -6.17
C VAL A 8 -0.65 10.73 -7.50
N GLU A 9 -1.59 11.42 -8.09
CA GLU A 9 -1.31 12.01 -9.34
C GLU A 9 -0.33 13.14 -9.23
N PHE A 10 -0.14 13.65 -8.04
CA PHE A 10 0.93 14.59 -7.92
C PHE A 10 1.87 14.08 -6.89
N ALA A 11 1.99 12.79 -6.85
CA ALA A 11 2.97 12.21 -5.99
C ALA A 11 4.26 12.88 -6.25
N GLY A 12 4.89 13.26 -5.24
CA GLY A 12 6.10 13.98 -5.39
C GLY A 12 5.92 15.46 -5.49
N ALA A 13 4.81 15.91 -6.01
CA ALA A 13 4.60 17.33 -6.09
C ALA A 13 3.94 17.75 -4.81
N GLY A 14 4.56 18.58 -4.05
CA GLY A 14 3.98 19.06 -2.82
C GLY A 14 3.99 18.05 -1.68
N ARG A 15 4.54 16.88 -1.90
CA ARG A 15 4.67 15.90 -0.82
C ARG A 15 6.14 15.69 -0.51
N PRO A 16 6.51 15.75 0.77
CA PRO A 16 7.88 15.44 1.12
C PRO A 16 8.16 13.96 0.91
N PRO A 17 9.39 13.58 0.61
CA PRO A 17 9.75 12.17 0.55
C PRO A 17 9.49 11.51 1.89
N ARG A 18 9.14 10.24 1.86
CA ARG A 18 8.99 9.49 3.08
C ARG A 18 10.35 9.28 3.72
N MET A 19 10.37 9.42 5.01
CA MET A 19 11.58 9.19 5.78
C MET A 19 11.45 7.84 6.46
N PHE A 20 12.51 7.07 6.38
CA PHE A 20 12.53 5.72 6.92
C PHE A 20 13.34 5.71 8.21
N ARG A 21 12.90 4.90 9.16
CA ARG A 21 13.64 4.69 10.37
C ARG A 21 14.85 3.83 10.06
N PRO A 22 16.03 4.24 10.47
CA PRO A 22 17.24 3.50 10.14
C PRO A 22 17.32 2.17 10.87
N GLY A 23 17.94 1.20 10.24
CA GLY A 23 18.29 -0.05 10.88
C GLY A 23 17.20 -1.09 10.95
N GLU A 24 15.99 -0.77 10.51
CA GLU A 24 14.87 -1.69 10.61
C GLU A 24 14.46 -2.29 9.29
N PHE A 25 14.99 -1.80 8.18
CA PHE A 25 14.52 -2.19 6.87
C PHE A 25 15.65 -2.63 5.98
N PRO A 26 15.37 -3.55 5.04
CA PRO A 26 14.06 -4.13 4.73
C PRO A 26 13.66 -5.20 5.75
N ARG A 27 12.37 -5.42 5.87
CA ARG A 27 11.85 -6.48 6.72
C ARG A 27 10.69 -7.20 6.03
N PRO A 28 10.35 -8.42 6.46
CA PRO A 28 9.17 -9.09 5.90
C PRO A 28 7.90 -8.33 6.25
N LEU A 29 6.84 -8.60 5.49
CA LEU A 29 5.52 -8.12 5.85
C LEU A 29 5.09 -8.76 7.16
N SER A 30 4.44 -7.98 8.02
CA SER A 30 3.81 -8.58 9.18
C SER A 30 2.60 -9.39 8.71
N PRO A 31 2.07 -10.31 9.56
CA PRO A 31 0.87 -11.05 9.15
C PRO A 31 -0.30 -10.15 8.78
N ARG A 32 -0.49 -9.05 9.49
CA ARG A 32 -1.59 -8.14 9.20
C ARG A 32 -1.36 -7.39 7.89
N GLU A 33 -0.13 -7.00 7.62
CA GLU A 33 0.21 -6.34 6.36
C GLU A 33 0.01 -7.29 5.19
N ALA A 34 0.43 -8.54 5.35
CA ALA A 34 0.27 -9.53 4.29
C ALA A 34 -1.20 -9.82 4.04
N GLU A 35 -1.99 -9.90 5.10
CA GLU A 35 -3.42 -10.15 4.96
C GLU A 35 -4.12 -8.99 4.27
N THR A 36 -3.75 -7.76 4.60
CA THR A 36 -4.32 -6.57 3.98
C THR A 36 -3.98 -6.54 2.48
N LEU A 37 -2.74 -6.86 2.16
CA LEU A 37 -2.31 -6.88 0.76
C LEU A 37 -3.08 -7.95 -0.01
N ARG A 38 -3.28 -9.13 0.58
CA ARG A 38 -4.08 -10.18 -0.05
C ARG A 38 -5.52 -9.72 -0.26
N PHE A 39 -6.07 -8.99 0.71
CA PHE A 39 -7.42 -8.46 0.58
C PHE A 39 -7.51 -7.50 -0.61
N MET A 40 -6.53 -6.62 -0.76
CA MET A 40 -6.53 -5.67 -1.87
C MET A 40 -6.43 -6.37 -3.22
N LEU A 41 -5.82 -7.52 -3.26
CA LEU A 41 -5.63 -8.27 -4.50
C LEU A 41 -6.60 -9.44 -4.65
N SER A 42 -7.66 -9.46 -3.83
CA SER A 42 -8.61 -10.56 -3.84
C SER A 42 -9.59 -10.58 -5.01
N PRO A 43 -9.90 -9.47 -5.70
CA PRO A 43 -10.82 -9.58 -6.84
C PRO A 43 -10.33 -10.58 -7.87
N GLN A 44 -11.30 -11.30 -8.46
CA GLN A 44 -10.98 -12.32 -9.43
C GLN A 44 -10.76 -11.67 -10.78
N ASP A 45 -9.60 -11.15 -10.97
CA ASP A 45 -9.23 -10.43 -12.19
C ASP A 45 -7.85 -10.94 -12.59
N PRO A 46 -7.74 -11.59 -13.76
CA PRO A 46 -6.44 -12.12 -14.18
C PRO A 46 -5.34 -11.08 -14.28
N ARG A 47 -5.70 -9.81 -14.45
CA ARG A 47 -4.69 -8.76 -14.49
C ARG A 47 -3.97 -8.59 -13.17
N LEU A 48 -4.55 -9.12 -12.09
CA LEU A 48 -3.91 -9.05 -10.77
C LEU A 48 -2.98 -10.22 -10.49
N ASP A 49 -2.92 -11.21 -11.40
CA ASP A 49 -2.12 -12.39 -11.13
C ASP A 49 -0.65 -12.07 -10.87
N SER A 50 -0.07 -11.20 -11.69
CA SER A 50 1.33 -10.81 -11.49
C SER A 50 1.52 -10.11 -10.15
N LEU A 51 0.55 -9.30 -9.74
CA LEU A 51 0.65 -8.60 -8.47
C LEU A 51 0.52 -9.56 -7.29
N ARG A 52 -0.32 -10.59 -7.42
CA ARG A 52 -0.40 -11.61 -6.39
C ARG A 52 0.92 -12.35 -6.24
N GLU A 53 1.56 -12.63 -7.36
CA GLU A 53 2.88 -13.25 -7.35
C GLU A 53 3.89 -12.34 -6.67
N GLN A 54 3.85 -11.06 -7.00
CA GLN A 54 4.73 -10.08 -6.38
C GLN A 54 4.52 -10.01 -4.87
N ALA A 55 3.27 -10.12 -4.42
CA ALA A 55 2.96 -10.04 -3.01
C ALA A 55 3.64 -11.15 -2.21
N GLU A 56 3.86 -12.31 -2.82
CA GLU A 56 4.50 -13.43 -2.14
C GLU A 56 5.99 -13.19 -1.89
N VAL A 57 6.59 -12.27 -2.61
CA VAL A 57 8.01 -11.97 -2.47
C VAL A 57 8.25 -10.51 -2.14
N ALA A 58 7.22 -9.84 -1.64
CA ALA A 58 7.33 -8.44 -1.25
C ALA A 58 7.84 -8.32 0.18
N HIS A 59 8.47 -7.21 0.45
CA HIS A 59 8.90 -6.88 1.80
C HIS A 59 8.73 -5.39 2.02
N VAL A 60 8.81 -4.98 3.28
CA VAL A 60 8.64 -3.60 3.67
C VAL A 60 9.97 -2.89 3.56
N ARG A 61 9.99 -1.80 2.82
CA ARG A 61 11.19 -0.99 2.66
C ARG A 61 11.20 0.21 3.59
N GLY A 62 10.05 0.60 4.07
CA GLY A 62 9.95 1.71 5.00
C GLY A 62 8.54 1.87 5.50
N VAL A 63 8.38 2.65 6.56
CA VAL A 63 7.07 2.94 7.15
C VAL A 63 6.87 4.44 7.16
N CYS A 64 5.61 4.85 7.24
CA CYS A 64 5.26 6.26 7.25
C CYS A 64 5.81 6.91 8.50
N HIS A 65 6.45 8.05 8.32
CA HIS A 65 7.06 8.79 9.43
C HIS A 65 6.00 9.32 10.39
N CYS A 66 4.76 9.44 9.97
CA CYS A 66 3.70 9.93 10.84
C CYS A 66 3.26 8.90 11.87
N GLY A 67 3.65 7.64 11.71
CA GLY A 67 3.28 6.58 12.64
C GLY A 67 2.07 5.79 12.22
N CYS A 68 1.45 6.09 11.09
CA CYS A 68 0.32 5.30 10.63
C CYS A 68 0.81 4.00 9.98
N ALA A 69 -0.15 3.15 9.59
CA ALA A 69 0.16 1.81 9.09
C ALA A 69 0.71 1.78 7.67
N THR A 70 0.68 2.89 6.95
CA THR A 70 1.16 2.95 5.57
C THR A 70 2.60 2.45 5.46
N ILE A 71 2.86 1.59 4.48
CA ILE A 71 4.19 1.02 4.28
C ILE A 71 4.62 1.16 2.84
N ASP A 72 5.92 1.35 2.65
CA ASP A 72 6.54 1.28 1.34
C ASP A 72 6.95 -0.16 1.08
N LEU A 73 6.71 -0.60 -0.14
CA LEU A 73 6.94 -1.98 -0.53
C LEU A 73 8.08 -2.07 -1.53
N ALA A 74 8.78 -3.19 -1.47
CA ALA A 74 9.75 -3.56 -2.49
C ALA A 74 9.48 -5.01 -2.86
N VAL A 75 9.75 -5.36 -4.11
CA VAL A 75 9.54 -6.70 -4.62
C VAL A 75 10.86 -7.21 -5.19
N ASP A 76 11.14 -8.49 -4.92
CA ASP A 76 12.28 -9.13 -5.53
C ASP A 76 11.92 -9.40 -7.00
N ARG A 77 12.43 -8.55 -7.87
CA ARG A 77 12.05 -8.58 -9.29
C ARG A 77 12.57 -9.79 -10.03
N ASP A 78 13.50 -10.51 -9.44
CA ASP A 78 14.00 -11.74 -10.04
C ASP A 78 13.06 -12.89 -9.76
N ARG A 79 12.11 -12.72 -8.87
CA ARG A 79 11.24 -13.80 -8.44
C ARG A 79 9.78 -13.59 -8.78
N ALA A 80 9.45 -12.51 -9.45
CA ALA A 80 8.08 -12.20 -9.81
C ALA A 80 8.04 -11.41 -11.10
N SER A 81 6.88 -11.38 -11.73
CA SER A 81 6.71 -10.73 -13.02
C SER A 81 6.09 -9.36 -12.87
N GLN A 82 6.48 -8.45 -13.74
CA GLN A 82 5.91 -7.12 -13.81
C GLN A 82 4.48 -7.20 -14.33
N ALA A 83 3.59 -6.45 -13.70
CA ALA A 83 2.21 -6.34 -14.19
C ALA A 83 2.17 -5.29 -15.30
N SER A 84 1.41 -5.56 -16.35
CA SER A 84 1.40 -4.68 -17.50
C SER A 84 0.03 -4.32 -18.04
N ALA A 85 -1.01 -4.93 -17.54
CA ALA A 85 -2.34 -4.77 -18.14
C ALA A 85 -3.25 -3.84 -17.36
N LEU A 86 -2.73 -3.12 -16.38
CA LEU A 86 -3.56 -2.24 -15.56
C LEU A 86 -3.55 -0.83 -16.10
N SER A 87 -4.72 -0.20 -16.08
CA SER A 87 -4.87 1.14 -16.62
C SER A 87 -4.61 2.22 -15.58
N SER A 88 -4.48 1.85 -14.32
CA SER A 88 -4.32 2.81 -13.24
C SER A 88 -3.12 2.43 -12.39
N PRO A 89 -2.37 3.41 -11.90
CA PRO A 89 -1.27 3.13 -10.98
C PRO A 89 -1.73 2.86 -9.56
N VAL A 90 -3.02 2.86 -9.28
CA VAL A 90 -3.52 2.58 -7.94
C VAL A 90 -4.68 1.59 -7.99
N ILE A 91 -4.83 0.85 -6.90
CA ILE A 91 -5.98 -0.02 -6.67
C ILE A 91 -6.58 0.45 -5.36
N GLU A 92 -7.85 0.80 -5.38
CA GLU A 92 -8.52 1.37 -4.22
C GLU A 92 -9.65 0.47 -3.75
N THR A 93 -9.95 0.53 -2.45
CA THR A 93 -11.18 -0.06 -1.97
C THR A 93 -12.34 0.75 -2.53
N ARG A 94 -13.39 0.06 -2.97
CA ARG A 94 -14.49 0.73 -3.63
C ARG A 94 -15.36 1.50 -2.67
N THR A 95 -15.49 1.01 -1.47
CA THR A 95 -16.30 1.69 -0.46
C THR A 95 -15.43 1.87 0.77
N PRO A 96 -15.66 2.94 1.51
CA PRO A 96 -14.93 3.13 2.75
C PRO A 96 -15.15 1.97 3.68
N GLN A 97 -14.12 1.57 4.37
CA GLN A 97 -14.17 0.53 5.37
C GLN A 97 -14.36 1.20 6.74
N PHE A 98 -14.71 0.42 7.73
CA PHE A 98 -14.92 0.96 9.07
C PHE A 98 -14.18 0.10 10.08
N ASP A 99 -13.35 0.76 10.89
CA ASP A 99 -12.64 0.11 11.98
C ASP A 99 -13.25 0.61 13.28
N PRO A 100 -13.79 -0.26 14.13
CA PRO A 100 -14.39 0.19 15.39
C PRO A 100 -13.46 1.04 16.25
N ALA A 101 -12.16 0.79 16.17
CA ALA A 101 -11.21 1.53 16.98
C ALA A 101 -10.83 2.87 16.38
N ASN A 102 -10.76 2.96 15.04
CA ASN A 102 -10.21 4.14 14.37
C ASN A 102 -11.18 4.84 13.44
N GLY A 103 -12.39 4.32 13.27
CA GLY A 103 -13.40 4.94 12.41
C GLY A 103 -13.23 4.58 10.94
N PRO A 104 -13.79 5.39 10.06
CA PRO A 104 -13.73 5.07 8.63
C PRO A 104 -12.31 5.19 8.09
N PHE A 105 -12.02 4.37 7.09
CA PHE A 105 -10.73 4.41 6.43
C PHE A 105 -10.89 3.90 5.00
N GLU A 106 -9.87 4.15 4.19
CA GLU A 106 -9.77 3.62 2.84
C GLU A 106 -8.38 3.05 2.65
N LEU A 107 -8.27 2.07 1.78
CA LEU A 107 -6.99 1.46 1.48
C LEU A 107 -6.65 1.73 0.02
N ILE A 108 -5.40 2.07 -0.24
CA ILE A 108 -4.91 2.31 -1.59
C ILE A 108 -3.61 1.56 -1.77
N LEU A 109 -3.54 0.77 -2.82
CA LEU A 109 -2.33 0.06 -3.19
C LEU A 109 -1.75 0.77 -4.40
N HIS A 110 -0.59 1.37 -4.21
CA HIS A 110 0.10 2.12 -5.27
C HIS A 110 1.04 1.21 -6.02
N LEU A 111 1.06 1.40 -7.33
CA LEU A 111 1.93 0.66 -8.24
C LEU A 111 2.89 1.64 -8.91
N ALA A 112 4.06 1.16 -9.26
CA ALA A 112 5.01 1.94 -10.03
C ALA A 112 5.52 1.04 -11.15
N ASP A 113 5.18 1.40 -12.39
CA ASP A 113 5.60 0.63 -13.56
C ASP A 113 5.24 -0.85 -13.45
N GLY A 114 4.09 -1.14 -12.89
CA GLY A 114 3.64 -2.52 -12.77
C GLY A 114 4.22 -3.27 -11.58
N TRP A 115 4.86 -2.58 -10.65
CA TRP A 115 5.40 -3.18 -9.44
C TRP A 115 4.70 -2.61 -8.22
N LEU A 116 4.51 -3.44 -7.19
CA LEU A 116 3.95 -2.98 -5.93
C LEU A 116 4.87 -1.92 -5.34
N LYS A 117 4.30 -0.82 -4.92
CA LYS A 117 5.09 0.32 -4.45
C LYS A 117 4.75 0.72 -3.02
N GLU A 118 3.48 0.82 -2.69
CA GLU A 118 3.09 1.34 -1.39
C GLU A 118 1.69 0.86 -1.05
N LEU A 119 1.48 0.46 0.19
CA LEU A 119 0.15 0.13 0.71
C LEU A 119 -0.21 1.23 1.69
N GLU A 120 -1.18 2.04 1.32
CA GLU A 120 -1.53 3.23 2.08
C GLU A 120 -2.88 3.08 2.76
N ILE A 121 -2.97 3.52 4.00
CA ILE A 121 -4.24 3.69 4.69
C ILE A 121 -4.55 5.17 4.75
N VAL A 122 -5.76 5.52 4.28
CA VAL A 122 -6.30 6.87 4.40
C VAL A 122 -7.26 6.84 5.56
N TYR A 123 -6.95 7.58 6.59
CA TYR A 123 -7.74 7.56 7.82
C TYR A 123 -8.28 8.96 8.11
N TYR A 124 -9.35 8.99 8.89
CA TYR A 124 -10.03 10.25 9.21
C TYR A 124 -10.07 10.53 10.70
N ALA A 125 -9.48 9.65 11.49
CA ALA A 125 -9.34 9.87 12.92
C ALA A 125 -8.25 10.90 13.19
N ASN A 126 -8.28 11.48 14.38
CA ASN A 126 -7.26 12.46 14.75
C ASN A 126 -5.89 11.83 14.90
N ASP A 127 -5.84 10.61 15.39
CA ASP A 127 -4.58 9.92 15.59
C ASP A 127 -4.34 8.91 14.48
N PRO A 128 -3.10 8.78 14.00
CA PRO A 128 -2.82 7.81 12.94
C PRO A 128 -2.94 6.39 13.47
N PRO A 129 -3.66 5.51 12.73
CA PRO A 129 -3.73 4.10 13.14
C PRO A 129 -2.38 3.43 12.92
N PRO A 130 -1.83 2.78 13.94
CA PRO A 130 -0.49 2.19 13.83
C PRO A 130 -0.48 0.84 13.11
N GLU A 131 -1.64 0.23 12.91
CA GLU A 131 -1.74 -1.05 12.23
C GLU A 131 -2.90 -1.03 11.26
N PHE A 132 -2.81 -1.86 10.24
CA PHE A 132 -3.94 -2.07 9.36
C PHE A 132 -5.04 -2.78 10.13
N PRO A 133 -6.28 -2.38 9.90
CA PRO A 133 -7.42 -2.97 10.62
C PRO A 133 -7.67 -4.41 10.25
#